data_97fc5674a4c53930d3255cfb637aa2e6
#
_entry.id   97fc5674a4c53930d3255cfb637aa2e6
#
_cell.length_a   1.000
_cell.length_b   1.000
_cell.length_c   1.000
_cell.angle_alpha   90.00
_cell.angle_beta   90.00
_cell.angle_gamma   90.00
#
_symmetry.space_group_name_H-M   'P 1'
#
loop_
_entity.id
_entity.type
_entity.pdbx_description
1 polymer ?
#
loop_
_entity_poly.entity_id
_entity_poly.type
_entity_poly.pdbx_seq_one_letter_code
_entity_poly.pdbx_strand_id
1 'polypeptide(L)'
;MTQTIAPAVPAAPRPDPAVAELLRSVVDTARAIFGAQASSILLLDADELVFEAVSGQGQEFLVGRRFPAGRGIAGWVAASGEPMVVDDLHDSASFDRDIAESTGYVPNALMAAPLVRGDRVLGVLEVLDPSPQARSGLPELDLLGLFARQAAVALHVLTTPAPRPAPQAPQAPQDPSRTELLRLLAEARRVLGD
;
A
#
# COMPACT_ATOMS: atom_id res chain seq x y z
N MET A 1 4.53 -47.99 -7.53
CA MET A 1 3.88 -46.84 -6.82
C MET A 1 4.47 -45.56 -7.36
N THR A 2 3.79 -44.92 -8.30
CA THR A 2 4.27 -43.72 -8.99
C THR A 2 3.71 -42.50 -8.23
N GLN A 3 4.59 -41.78 -7.56
CA GLN A 3 4.22 -40.50 -6.88
C GLN A 3 3.97 -39.44 -7.96
N THR A 4 2.73 -39.06 -8.14
CA THR A 4 2.36 -37.89 -8.93
C THR A 4 2.76 -36.64 -8.18
N ILE A 5 3.84 -35.98 -8.63
CA ILE A 5 4.24 -34.65 -8.12
C ILE A 5 3.21 -33.63 -8.65
N ALA A 6 2.42 -33.08 -7.78
CA ALA A 6 1.54 -31.96 -8.12
C ALA A 6 2.36 -30.79 -8.69
N PRO A 7 1.90 -30.11 -9.76
CA PRO A 7 2.61 -28.96 -10.29
C PRO A 7 2.72 -27.87 -9.22
N ALA A 8 3.93 -27.34 -9.03
CA ALA A 8 4.17 -26.20 -8.15
C ALA A 8 3.35 -25.00 -8.66
N VAL A 9 2.49 -24.48 -7.81
CA VAL A 9 1.79 -23.21 -8.07
C VAL A 9 2.86 -22.12 -8.27
N PRO A 10 2.85 -21.37 -9.38
CA PRO A 10 3.82 -20.31 -9.59
C PRO A 10 3.70 -19.31 -8.44
N ALA A 11 4.83 -19.01 -7.79
CA ALA A 11 4.90 -18.00 -6.76
C ALA A 11 4.41 -16.66 -7.35
N ALA A 12 3.48 -16.00 -6.67
CA ALA A 12 3.04 -14.66 -7.05
C ALA A 12 4.26 -13.75 -7.23
N PRO A 13 4.24 -12.83 -8.20
CA PRO A 13 5.34 -11.89 -8.40
C PRO A 13 5.58 -11.14 -7.09
N ARG A 14 6.84 -11.12 -6.64
CA ARG A 14 7.20 -10.38 -5.42
C ARG A 14 6.91 -8.90 -5.66
N PRO A 15 6.35 -8.20 -4.68
CA PRO A 15 6.15 -6.75 -4.79
C PRO A 15 7.48 -6.05 -5.06
N ASP A 16 7.42 -4.90 -5.72
CA ASP A 16 8.59 -4.03 -5.91
C ASP A 16 9.25 -3.77 -4.54
N PRO A 17 10.57 -3.92 -4.40
CA PRO A 17 11.27 -3.72 -3.14
C PRO A 17 10.96 -2.37 -2.49
N ALA A 18 10.78 -1.29 -3.25
CA ALA A 18 10.42 0.01 -2.73
C ALA A 18 9.00 0.04 -2.14
N VAL A 19 8.06 -0.69 -2.76
CA VAL A 19 6.70 -0.88 -2.23
C VAL A 19 6.75 -1.66 -0.92
N ALA A 20 7.49 -2.77 -0.88
CA ALA A 20 7.62 -3.59 0.32
C ALA A 20 8.24 -2.81 1.49
N GLU A 21 9.30 -2.02 1.23
CA GLU A 21 9.95 -1.18 2.23
C GLU A 21 9.00 -0.10 2.76
N LEU A 22 8.27 0.57 1.87
CA LEU A 22 7.26 1.55 2.26
C LEU A 22 6.20 0.95 3.17
N LEU A 23 5.56 -0.14 2.74
CA LEU A 23 4.48 -0.76 3.51
C LEU A 23 4.99 -1.25 4.87
N ARG A 24 6.22 -1.77 4.92
CA ARG A 24 6.85 -2.14 6.19
C ARG A 24 7.05 -0.93 7.10
N SER A 25 7.53 0.18 6.59
CA SER A 25 7.68 1.43 7.36
C SER A 25 6.34 1.90 7.94
N VAL A 26 5.25 1.77 7.18
CA VAL A 26 3.90 2.14 7.65
C VAL A 26 3.45 1.25 8.81
N VAL A 27 3.58 -0.08 8.70
CA VAL A 27 3.15 -0.99 9.77
C VAL A 27 4.01 -0.85 11.02
N ASP A 28 5.33 -0.64 10.88
CA ASP A 28 6.23 -0.40 12.01
C ASP A 28 5.86 0.89 12.74
N THR A 29 5.56 1.96 11.99
CA THR A 29 5.15 3.25 12.56
C THR A 29 3.77 3.16 13.22
N ALA A 30 2.79 2.53 12.58
CA ALA A 30 1.47 2.34 13.15
C ALA A 30 1.56 1.54 14.45
N ARG A 31 2.27 0.40 14.45
CA ARG A 31 2.47 -0.40 15.65
C ARG A 31 3.07 0.41 16.80
N ALA A 32 4.10 1.22 16.52
CA ALA A 32 4.78 2.03 17.53
C ALA A 32 3.87 3.14 18.10
N ILE A 33 3.15 3.87 17.23
CA ILE A 33 2.29 4.99 17.65
C ILE A 33 1.10 4.50 18.47
N PHE A 34 0.48 3.39 18.08
CA PHE A 34 -0.66 2.83 18.79
C PHE A 34 -0.25 1.95 19.98
N GLY A 35 1.05 1.76 20.23
CA GLY A 35 1.54 0.89 21.30
C GLY A 35 1.03 -0.55 21.16
N ALA A 36 0.90 -1.02 19.94
CA ALA A 36 0.24 -2.27 19.59
C ALA A 36 1.18 -3.48 19.65
N GLN A 37 0.62 -4.67 19.79
CA GLN A 37 1.38 -5.91 19.75
C GLN A 37 1.78 -6.27 18.31
N ALA A 38 0.90 -6.03 17.35
CA ALA A 38 1.18 -6.23 15.95
C ALA A 38 0.44 -5.21 15.07
N SER A 39 0.89 -5.05 13.83
CA SER A 39 0.24 -4.28 12.78
C SER A 39 0.47 -4.96 11.43
N SER A 40 -0.50 -4.87 10.54
CA SER A 40 -0.43 -5.49 9.21
C SER A 40 -1.08 -4.63 8.15
N ILE A 41 -0.58 -4.76 6.92
CA ILE A 41 -1.27 -4.29 5.71
C ILE A 41 -1.60 -5.50 4.87
N LEU A 42 -2.89 -5.63 4.55
CA LEU A 42 -3.42 -6.59 3.60
C LEU A 42 -3.86 -5.83 2.35
N LEU A 43 -3.44 -6.29 1.18
CA LEU A 43 -3.89 -5.74 -0.10
C LEU A 43 -4.95 -6.64 -0.73
N LEU A 44 -5.93 -6.00 -1.36
CA LEU A 44 -6.99 -6.69 -2.08
C LEU A 44 -6.46 -7.12 -3.45
N ASP A 45 -6.48 -8.43 -3.71
CA ASP A 45 -6.12 -9.06 -4.96
C ASP A 45 -7.28 -9.96 -5.42
N ALA A 46 -8.08 -9.46 -6.35
CA ALA A 46 -9.35 -10.07 -6.74
C ALA A 46 -10.28 -10.31 -5.53
N ASP A 47 -10.57 -11.56 -5.20
CA ASP A 47 -11.45 -11.96 -4.10
C ASP A 47 -10.67 -12.38 -2.84
N GLU A 48 -9.39 -12.01 -2.75
CA GLU A 48 -8.52 -12.35 -1.63
C GLU A 48 -7.87 -11.13 -1.02
N LEU A 49 -7.60 -11.20 0.27
CA LEU A 49 -6.71 -10.28 0.99
C LEU A 49 -5.35 -10.97 1.18
N VAL A 50 -4.29 -10.29 0.78
CA VAL A 50 -2.91 -10.77 0.84
C VAL A 50 -2.14 -9.96 1.85
N PHE A 51 -1.48 -10.61 2.82
CA PHE A 51 -0.56 -9.92 3.72
C PHE A 51 0.67 -9.45 2.94
N GLU A 52 0.83 -8.12 2.82
CA GLU A 52 1.97 -7.52 2.13
C GLU A 52 3.03 -6.99 3.08
N ALA A 53 2.62 -6.55 4.27
CA ALA A 53 3.54 -6.12 5.32
C ALA A 53 2.99 -6.46 6.70
N VAL A 54 3.88 -6.85 7.60
CA VAL A 54 3.55 -7.20 8.98
C VAL A 54 4.63 -6.69 9.91
N SER A 55 4.23 -6.16 11.07
CA SER A 55 5.09 -5.76 12.17
C SER A 55 4.60 -6.41 13.47
N GLY A 56 5.42 -7.22 14.10
CA GLY A 56 5.12 -7.97 15.32
C GLY A 56 6.08 -9.14 15.47
N GLN A 57 6.34 -9.58 16.71
CA GLN A 57 7.29 -10.66 16.94
C GLN A 57 6.76 -11.98 16.36
N GLY A 58 7.57 -12.62 15.51
CA GLY A 58 7.27 -13.94 14.96
C GLY A 58 6.11 -13.95 13.95
N GLN A 59 5.78 -12.79 13.36
CA GLN A 59 4.68 -12.66 12.40
C GLN A 59 5.13 -12.54 10.93
N GLU A 60 6.45 -12.52 10.68
CA GLU A 60 7.03 -12.28 9.34
C GLU A 60 6.62 -13.37 8.33
N PHE A 61 6.30 -14.58 8.80
CA PHE A 61 5.85 -15.69 7.95
C PHE A 61 4.47 -15.46 7.32
N LEU A 62 3.73 -14.44 7.77
CA LEU A 62 2.42 -14.10 7.21
C LEU A 62 2.52 -13.42 5.85
N VAL A 63 3.62 -12.74 5.55
CA VAL A 63 3.79 -12.05 4.27
C VAL A 63 3.61 -13.01 3.09
N GLY A 64 2.70 -12.68 2.19
CA GLY A 64 2.28 -13.50 1.06
C GLY A 64 1.16 -14.50 1.36
N ARG A 65 0.71 -14.66 2.61
CA ARG A 65 -0.48 -15.45 2.93
C ARG A 65 -1.74 -14.78 2.45
N ARG A 66 -2.70 -15.60 2.01
CA ARG A 66 -3.95 -15.18 1.39
C ARG A 66 -5.15 -15.66 2.18
N PHE A 67 -6.17 -14.82 2.26
CA PHE A 67 -7.46 -15.12 2.88
C PHE A 67 -8.60 -14.59 2.01
N PRO A 68 -9.79 -15.25 2.02
CA PRO A 68 -10.95 -14.74 1.30
C PRO A 68 -11.33 -13.32 1.75
N ALA A 69 -11.48 -12.40 0.80
CA ALA A 69 -11.78 -10.99 1.08
C ALA A 69 -13.14 -10.75 1.76
N GLY A 70 -14.05 -11.72 1.71
CA GLY A 70 -15.36 -11.63 2.36
C GLY A 70 -15.40 -12.12 3.83
N ARG A 71 -14.24 -12.43 4.45
CA ARG A 71 -14.18 -12.99 5.80
C ARG A 71 -13.47 -12.06 6.79
N GLY A 72 -13.94 -12.10 8.04
CA GLY A 72 -13.33 -11.38 9.15
C GLY A 72 -13.48 -9.87 9.08
N ILE A 73 -12.83 -9.18 10.01
CA ILE A 73 -12.92 -7.71 10.15
C ILE A 73 -12.23 -7.03 8.96
N ALA A 74 -11.06 -7.52 8.53
CA ALA A 74 -10.38 -6.99 7.34
C ALA A 74 -11.28 -7.06 6.10
N GLY A 75 -11.98 -8.17 5.90
CA GLY A 75 -12.94 -8.35 4.80
C GLY A 75 -14.10 -7.37 4.88
N TRP A 76 -14.66 -7.16 6.07
CA TRP A 76 -15.72 -6.18 6.27
C TRP A 76 -15.25 -4.75 5.95
N VAL A 77 -14.07 -4.34 6.47
CA VAL A 77 -13.47 -3.02 6.20
C VAL A 77 -13.17 -2.83 4.71
N ALA A 78 -12.66 -3.87 4.04
CA ALA A 78 -12.40 -3.83 2.62
C ALA A 78 -13.68 -3.65 1.79
N ALA A 79 -14.78 -4.31 2.19
CA ALA A 79 -16.05 -4.27 1.48
C ALA A 79 -16.85 -3.00 1.76
N SER A 80 -16.87 -2.52 3.01
CA SER A 80 -17.62 -1.32 3.41
C SER A 80 -16.89 -0.02 3.06
N GLY A 81 -15.54 -0.03 3.06
CA GLY A 81 -14.73 1.18 2.97
C GLY A 81 -14.74 2.02 4.25
N GLU A 82 -15.29 1.49 5.35
CA GLU A 82 -15.40 2.17 6.64
C GLU A 82 -14.40 1.60 7.65
N PRO A 83 -13.75 2.44 8.47
CA PRO A 83 -12.87 1.97 9.51
C PRO A 83 -13.66 1.35 10.67
N MET A 84 -13.02 0.46 11.42
CA MET A 84 -13.64 -0.26 12.54
C MET A 84 -12.70 -0.35 13.74
N VAL A 85 -13.28 -0.25 14.95
CA VAL A 85 -12.63 -0.60 16.21
C VAL A 85 -13.44 -1.71 16.87
N VAL A 86 -12.77 -2.73 17.37
CA VAL A 86 -13.35 -3.80 18.16
C VAL A 86 -12.51 -3.98 19.41
N ASP A 87 -13.10 -3.69 20.57
CA ASP A 87 -12.41 -3.75 21.87
C ASP A 87 -12.39 -5.16 22.46
N ASP A 88 -13.36 -5.98 22.10
CA ASP A 88 -13.45 -7.39 22.50
C ASP A 88 -13.80 -8.26 21.29
N LEU A 89 -12.77 -8.92 20.76
CA LEU A 89 -12.90 -9.82 19.62
C LEU A 89 -13.53 -11.16 19.97
N HIS A 90 -13.57 -11.53 21.27
CA HIS A 90 -14.16 -12.81 21.69
C HIS A 90 -15.67 -12.83 21.47
N ASP A 91 -16.33 -11.67 21.63
CA ASP A 91 -17.77 -11.50 21.49
C ASP A 91 -18.18 -10.98 20.10
N SER A 92 -17.21 -10.71 19.20
CA SER A 92 -17.47 -10.15 17.88
C SER A 92 -17.91 -11.22 16.88
N ALA A 93 -19.12 -11.10 16.34
CA ALA A 93 -19.62 -11.97 15.27
C ALA A 93 -18.87 -11.81 13.93
N SER A 94 -18.19 -10.68 13.74
CA SER A 94 -17.40 -10.40 12.54
C SER A 94 -15.95 -10.90 12.63
N PHE A 95 -15.52 -11.37 13.80
CA PHE A 95 -14.17 -11.89 14.00
C PHE A 95 -14.04 -13.33 13.50
N ASP A 96 -13.11 -13.55 12.60
CA ASP A 96 -12.79 -14.87 12.09
C ASP A 96 -11.67 -15.51 12.93
N ARG A 97 -12.08 -16.28 13.94
CA ARG A 97 -11.15 -16.93 14.87
C ARG A 97 -10.25 -17.95 14.17
N ASP A 98 -10.77 -18.68 13.19
CA ASP A 98 -9.98 -19.70 12.48
C ASP A 98 -8.83 -19.04 11.69
N ILE A 99 -9.10 -17.89 11.06
CA ILE A 99 -8.05 -17.10 10.42
C ILE A 99 -7.03 -16.65 11.47
N ALA A 100 -7.46 -16.05 12.59
CA ALA A 100 -6.56 -15.58 13.63
C ALA A 100 -5.68 -16.72 14.20
N GLU A 101 -6.27 -17.85 14.52
CA GLU A 101 -5.53 -19.03 15.01
C GLU A 101 -4.50 -19.51 13.97
N SER A 102 -4.84 -19.45 12.68
CA SER A 102 -3.91 -19.81 11.60
C SER A 102 -2.70 -18.87 11.49
N THR A 103 -2.82 -17.64 12.00
CA THR A 103 -1.70 -16.66 12.06
C THR A 103 -0.78 -16.86 13.26
N GLY A 104 -1.13 -17.76 14.19
CA GLY A 104 -0.40 -17.99 15.41
C GLY A 104 -0.58 -16.91 16.48
N TYR A 105 -1.46 -15.93 16.23
CA TYR A 105 -1.78 -14.87 17.18
C TYR A 105 -3.27 -14.52 17.15
N VAL A 106 -3.94 -14.66 18.29
CA VAL A 106 -5.35 -14.30 18.46
C VAL A 106 -5.40 -13.03 19.30
N PRO A 107 -5.69 -11.87 18.71
CA PRO A 107 -5.77 -10.61 19.44
C PRO A 107 -7.07 -10.53 20.27
N ASN A 108 -7.05 -9.67 21.29
CA ASN A 108 -8.24 -9.33 22.07
C ASN A 108 -8.99 -8.12 21.50
N ALA A 109 -8.24 -7.20 20.89
CA ALA A 109 -8.77 -5.97 20.32
C ALA A 109 -8.11 -5.66 18.97
N LEU A 110 -8.81 -4.93 18.12
CA LEU A 110 -8.36 -4.59 16.80
C LEU A 110 -8.89 -3.22 16.37
N MET A 111 -8.04 -2.45 15.71
CA MET A 111 -8.43 -1.28 14.91
C MET A 111 -8.07 -1.56 13.46
N ALA A 112 -8.98 -1.27 12.54
CA ALA A 112 -8.75 -1.45 11.11
C ALA A 112 -9.22 -0.23 10.33
N ALA A 113 -8.46 0.16 9.31
CA ALA A 113 -8.80 1.26 8.43
C ALA A 113 -8.53 0.90 6.96
N PRO A 114 -9.44 1.28 6.03
CA PRO A 114 -9.28 0.96 4.62
C PRO A 114 -8.20 1.84 3.96
N LEU A 115 -7.40 1.25 3.09
CA LEU A 115 -6.51 1.95 2.18
C LEU A 115 -7.33 2.44 0.97
N VAL A 116 -7.83 3.66 1.04
CA VAL A 116 -8.73 4.20 0.01
C VAL A 116 -7.99 5.09 -0.97
N ARG A 117 -8.23 4.89 -2.27
CA ARG A 117 -7.75 5.73 -3.35
C ARG A 117 -8.88 6.06 -4.33
N GLY A 118 -9.32 7.33 -4.34
CA GLY A 118 -10.54 7.73 -5.04
C GLY A 118 -11.75 7.02 -4.44
N ASP A 119 -12.47 6.27 -5.26
CA ASP A 119 -13.63 5.45 -4.89
C ASP A 119 -13.29 3.95 -4.70
N ARG A 120 -12.01 3.60 -4.67
CA ARG A 120 -11.55 2.20 -4.56
C ARG A 120 -10.84 1.94 -3.25
N VAL A 121 -11.17 0.82 -2.62
CA VAL A 121 -10.40 0.24 -1.52
C VAL A 121 -9.30 -0.64 -2.13
N LEU A 122 -8.04 -0.36 -1.77
CA LEU A 122 -6.87 -1.12 -2.21
C LEU A 122 -6.50 -2.23 -1.23
N GLY A 123 -6.93 -2.10 0.02
CA GLY A 123 -6.59 -3.02 1.09
C GLY A 123 -6.98 -2.46 2.46
N VAL A 124 -6.41 -3.02 3.51
CA VAL A 124 -6.70 -2.68 4.92
C VAL A 124 -5.40 -2.57 5.71
N LEU A 125 -5.29 -1.54 6.55
CA LEU A 125 -4.30 -1.41 7.60
C LEU A 125 -4.95 -1.84 8.92
N GLU A 126 -4.33 -2.79 9.60
CA GLU A 126 -4.78 -3.28 10.91
C GLU A 126 -3.74 -3.02 11.99
N VAL A 127 -4.23 -2.78 13.19
CA VAL A 127 -3.45 -2.65 14.42
C VAL A 127 -4.08 -3.57 15.46
N LEU A 128 -3.29 -4.52 15.97
CA LEU A 128 -3.75 -5.60 16.86
C LEU A 128 -3.31 -5.32 18.29
N ASP A 129 -4.22 -5.46 19.23
CA ASP A 129 -4.03 -5.14 20.65
C ASP A 129 -3.35 -3.77 20.85
N PRO A 130 -3.95 -2.68 20.32
CA PRO A 130 -3.47 -1.33 20.61
C PRO A 130 -3.56 -1.06 22.12
N SER A 131 -2.73 -0.13 22.62
CA SER A 131 -2.79 0.26 24.02
C SER A 131 -4.20 0.77 24.39
N PRO A 132 -4.65 0.61 25.64
CA PRO A 132 -5.99 1.07 26.07
C PRO A 132 -6.25 2.55 25.76
N GLN A 133 -5.22 3.39 25.83
CA GLN A 133 -5.31 4.81 25.50
C GLN A 133 -5.61 5.05 24.00
N ALA A 134 -5.04 4.23 23.14
CA ALA A 134 -5.25 4.32 21.69
C ALA A 134 -6.61 3.76 21.23
N ARG A 135 -7.38 3.11 22.11
CA ARG A 135 -8.71 2.56 21.80
C ARG A 135 -9.87 3.45 22.25
N SER A 136 -9.58 4.46 23.07
CA SER A 136 -10.59 5.19 23.83
C SER A 136 -11.23 6.36 23.09
N GLY A 137 -10.88 6.62 21.82
CA GLY A 137 -11.38 7.81 21.16
C GLY A 137 -11.48 7.74 19.64
N LEU A 138 -12.42 8.53 19.10
CA LEU A 138 -12.52 8.79 17.65
C LEU A 138 -11.22 9.35 17.04
N PRO A 139 -10.45 10.22 17.74
CA PRO A 139 -9.19 10.74 17.18
C PRO A 139 -8.18 9.66 16.80
N GLU A 140 -8.11 8.55 17.53
CA GLU A 140 -7.17 7.46 17.27
C GLU A 140 -7.55 6.69 16.01
N LEU A 141 -8.85 6.43 15.79
CA LEU A 141 -9.33 5.81 14.57
C LEU A 141 -9.14 6.72 13.35
N ASP A 142 -9.38 8.02 13.52
CA ASP A 142 -9.11 9.02 12.50
C ASP A 142 -7.61 9.06 12.15
N LEU A 143 -6.73 8.98 13.16
CA LEU A 143 -5.29 8.91 12.97
C LEU A 143 -4.89 7.66 12.18
N LEU A 144 -5.43 6.49 12.51
CA LEU A 144 -5.21 5.26 11.74
C LEU A 144 -5.66 5.43 10.28
N GLY A 145 -6.82 6.07 10.07
CA GLY A 145 -7.33 6.40 8.74
C GLY A 145 -6.42 7.35 7.95
N LEU A 146 -5.71 8.27 8.62
CA LEU A 146 -4.70 9.12 7.97
C LEU A 146 -3.50 8.31 7.50
N PHE A 147 -2.98 7.37 8.33
CA PHE A 147 -1.91 6.46 7.93
C PHE A 147 -2.33 5.58 6.76
N ALA A 148 -3.53 5.01 6.81
CA ALA A 148 -4.07 4.19 5.73
C ALA A 148 -4.16 4.98 4.41
N ARG A 149 -4.63 6.23 4.44
CA ARG A 149 -4.67 7.11 3.25
C ARG A 149 -3.28 7.44 2.71
N GLN A 150 -2.30 7.73 3.58
CA GLN A 150 -0.92 7.97 3.15
C GLN A 150 -0.32 6.74 2.48
N ALA A 151 -0.52 5.55 3.07
CA ALA A 151 -0.08 4.29 2.47
C ALA A 151 -0.72 4.06 1.09
N ALA A 152 -2.03 4.33 0.95
CA ALA A 152 -2.74 4.19 -0.32
C ALA A 152 -2.21 5.14 -1.41
N VAL A 153 -1.90 6.39 -1.06
CA VAL A 153 -1.31 7.37 -2.00
C VAL A 153 0.08 6.93 -2.44
N ALA A 154 0.93 6.56 -1.50
CA ALA A 154 2.29 6.15 -1.77
C ALA A 154 2.35 4.84 -2.57
N LEU A 155 1.49 3.87 -2.26
CA LEU A 155 1.32 2.64 -3.03
C LEU A 155 0.95 2.96 -4.49
N HIS A 156 -0.02 3.86 -4.70
CA HIS A 156 -0.42 4.28 -6.04
C HIS A 156 0.74 4.92 -6.83
N VAL A 157 1.51 5.82 -6.22
CA VAL A 157 2.65 6.47 -6.87
C VAL A 157 3.71 5.46 -7.30
N LEU A 158 4.01 4.49 -6.44
CA LEU A 158 5.04 3.47 -6.71
C LEU A 158 4.58 2.42 -7.72
N THR A 159 3.28 2.12 -7.79
CA THR A 159 2.75 1.10 -8.71
C THR A 159 2.26 1.66 -10.05
N THR A 160 2.11 2.98 -10.15
CA THR A 160 1.71 3.62 -11.41
C THR A 160 2.93 3.83 -12.29
N PRO A 161 2.96 3.27 -13.53
CA PRO A 161 4.04 3.53 -14.46
C PRO A 161 4.21 5.04 -14.69
N ALA A 162 5.46 5.52 -14.64
CA ALA A 162 5.72 6.92 -14.99
C ALA A 162 5.13 7.25 -16.37
N PRO A 163 4.52 8.43 -16.56
CA PRO A 163 4.04 8.85 -17.86
C PRO A 163 5.17 8.68 -18.87
N ARG A 164 4.93 7.90 -19.95
CA ARG A 164 5.90 7.79 -21.02
C ARG A 164 6.13 9.21 -21.54
N PRO A 165 7.37 9.72 -21.61
CA PRO A 165 7.62 11.02 -22.20
C PRO A 165 6.95 11.03 -23.57
N ALA A 166 6.16 12.07 -23.84
CA ALA A 166 5.55 12.24 -25.15
C ALA A 166 6.63 12.06 -26.21
N PRO A 167 6.36 11.37 -27.34
CA PRO A 167 7.31 11.30 -28.43
C PRO A 167 7.76 12.72 -28.70
N GLN A 168 9.05 12.98 -28.52
CA GLN A 168 9.60 14.28 -28.91
C GLN A 168 9.23 14.44 -30.38
N ALA A 169 8.43 15.46 -30.66
CA ALA A 169 8.13 15.82 -32.05
C ALA A 169 9.49 15.85 -32.78
N PRO A 170 9.60 15.26 -33.98
CA PRO A 170 10.84 15.31 -34.74
C PRO A 170 11.32 16.75 -34.72
N GLN A 171 12.48 17.00 -34.13
CA GLN A 171 13.08 18.33 -34.21
C GLN A 171 13.14 18.63 -35.70
N ALA A 172 12.40 19.66 -36.12
CA ALA A 172 12.48 20.11 -37.51
C ALA A 172 13.94 20.23 -37.87
N PRO A 173 14.39 19.75 -39.04
CA PRO A 173 15.75 19.86 -39.46
C PRO A 173 16.19 21.31 -39.21
N GLN A 174 17.23 21.49 -38.38
CA GLN A 174 17.79 22.80 -38.18
C GLN A 174 18.29 23.22 -39.54
N ASP A 175 17.56 24.12 -40.19
CA ASP A 175 17.97 24.66 -41.47
C ASP A 175 19.34 25.40 -41.26
N PRO A 176 20.43 24.86 -41.80
CA PRO A 176 21.76 25.46 -41.64
C PRO A 176 21.74 26.93 -42.04
N SER A 177 20.92 27.29 -43.04
CA SER A 177 20.74 28.63 -43.53
C SER A 177 20.16 29.59 -42.49
N ARG A 178 19.22 29.10 -41.64
CA ARG A 178 18.64 29.90 -40.56
C ARG A 178 19.65 30.17 -39.44
N THR A 179 20.44 29.20 -39.09
CA THR A 179 21.48 29.32 -38.04
C THR A 179 22.57 30.28 -38.50
N GLU A 180 23.00 30.19 -39.76
CA GLU A 180 23.98 31.09 -40.37
C GLU A 180 23.44 32.53 -40.49
N LEU A 181 22.17 32.69 -40.89
CA LEU A 181 21.51 34.00 -40.92
C LEU A 181 21.47 34.67 -39.55
N LEU A 182 21.10 33.96 -38.51
CA LEU A 182 21.08 34.49 -37.15
C LEU A 182 22.46 34.88 -36.65
N ARG A 183 23.49 34.12 -37.02
CA ARG A 183 24.89 34.45 -36.72
C ARG A 183 25.33 35.73 -37.42
N LEU A 184 25.05 35.86 -38.70
CA LEU A 184 25.39 37.06 -39.49
C LEU A 184 24.63 38.30 -38.98
N LEU A 185 23.40 38.17 -38.59
CA LEU A 185 22.63 39.27 -37.98
C LEU A 185 23.18 39.69 -36.64
N ALA A 186 23.64 38.73 -35.79
CA ALA A 186 24.27 39.05 -34.52
C ALA A 186 25.61 39.76 -34.67
N GLU A 187 26.37 39.37 -35.71
CA GLU A 187 27.67 39.98 -36.05
C GLU A 187 27.51 41.39 -36.65
N ALA A 188 26.54 41.57 -37.53
CA ALA A 188 26.17 42.88 -38.09
C ALA A 188 25.73 43.88 -37.00
N ARG A 189 24.94 43.40 -36.02
CA ARG A 189 24.49 44.23 -34.90
C ARG A 189 25.67 44.64 -33.99
N ARG A 190 26.68 43.79 -33.85
CA ARG A 190 27.88 44.11 -33.08
C ARG A 190 28.78 45.14 -33.78
N VAL A 191 28.81 45.12 -35.13
CA VAL A 191 29.64 46.04 -35.92
C VAL A 191 29.00 47.42 -36.09
N LEU A 192 27.66 47.49 -36.10
CA LEU A 192 26.93 48.73 -36.29
C LEU A 192 26.79 49.56 -35.00
N GLY A 193 27.16 49.00 -33.85
CA GLY A 193 27.04 49.70 -32.57
C GLY A 193 25.60 50.15 -32.27
N ASP A 194 25.16 49.97 -31.07
CA ASP A 194 23.92 50.59 -30.64
C ASP A 194 23.91 52.08 -30.93
#